data_2ce7ffacbfdab3c3d4fcaeb1781a2b2d
#
_entry.id   2ce7ffacbfdab3c3d4fcaeb1781a2b2d
#
_cell.length_a   1.000
_cell.length_b   1.000
_cell.length_c   1.000
_cell.angle_alpha   90.00
_cell.angle_beta   90.00
_cell.angle_gamma   90.00
#
_symmetry.space_group_name_H-M   'P 1'
#
loop_
_entity.id
_entity.type
_entity.pdbx_description
1 polymer ?
#
loop_
_entity_poly.entity_id
_entity_poly.type
_entity_poly.pdbx_seq_one_letter_code
_entity_poly.pdbx_strand_id
1 'polypeptide(L)'
;MYQNISYVNNVLINLEKQSPQSLELHDIYKGEALGLRAFMHFDLLRLFTEQITNDDTKGIVYSTAFSVKPADIISKKDVLHRIISELREAERLLDNQELYDLATENDAYLRDRNTHFNLHAARATLARVYMTIGNTDSASYYAKKVIKESGLSLVNKTEIAGDIIGTLSKKETIFGLYSKDFYTNTKTDLYDAVSFQS
;
A
#
# COMPACT_ATOMS: atom_id res chain seq x y z
N MET A 1 -9.03 10.19 -2.71
CA MET A 1 -8.32 8.95 -3.08
C MET A 1 -8.10 8.82 -4.59
N TYR A 2 -9.09 8.99 -5.49
CA TYR A 2 -8.88 8.95 -6.94
C TYR A 2 -7.86 9.96 -7.48
N GLN A 3 -7.73 11.13 -6.87
CA GLN A 3 -6.67 12.09 -7.21
C GLN A 3 -5.27 11.49 -6.97
N ASN A 4 -5.08 10.80 -5.85
CA ASN A 4 -3.80 10.14 -5.56
C ASN A 4 -3.54 8.97 -6.53
N ILE A 5 -4.57 8.21 -6.89
CA ILE A 5 -4.48 7.18 -7.93
C ILE A 5 -4.06 7.80 -9.28
N SER A 6 -4.60 8.96 -9.62
CA SER A 6 -4.22 9.68 -10.84
C SER A 6 -2.74 10.07 -10.84
N TYR A 7 -2.19 10.53 -9.71
CA TYR A 7 -0.75 10.81 -9.59
C TYR A 7 0.09 9.54 -9.75
N VAL A 8 -0.32 8.43 -9.14
CA VAL A 8 0.36 7.14 -9.31
C VAL A 8 0.30 6.67 -10.76
N ASN A 9 -0.84 6.84 -11.44
CA ASN A 9 -0.97 6.52 -12.86
C ASN A 9 0.01 7.35 -13.70
N ASN A 10 0.17 8.64 -13.40
CA ASN A 10 1.15 9.49 -14.10
C ASN A 10 2.59 8.98 -13.89
N VAL A 11 2.94 8.55 -12.69
CA VAL A 11 4.25 7.92 -12.42
C VAL A 11 4.43 6.67 -13.28
N LEU A 12 3.47 5.75 -13.28
CA LEU A 12 3.55 4.51 -14.07
C LEU A 12 3.69 4.77 -15.57
N ILE A 13 2.90 5.70 -16.12
CA ILE A 13 2.99 6.07 -17.55
C ILE A 13 4.37 6.64 -17.92
N ASN A 14 5.01 7.37 -17.00
CA ASN A 14 6.34 7.89 -17.27
C ASN A 14 7.43 6.84 -17.07
N LEU A 15 7.25 5.89 -16.15
CA LEU A 15 8.16 4.75 -15.99
C LEU A 15 8.12 3.80 -17.20
N GLU A 16 6.98 3.66 -17.89
CA GLU A 16 6.89 2.87 -19.13
C GLU A 16 7.75 3.43 -20.27
N LYS A 17 8.16 4.69 -20.21
CA LYS A 17 9.06 5.33 -21.18
C LYS A 17 10.53 5.13 -20.82
N GLN A 18 10.83 4.57 -19.68
CA GLN A 18 12.15 4.28 -19.16
C GLN A 18 12.41 2.78 -19.16
N SER A 19 13.66 2.40 -18.94
CA SER A 19 14.05 1.01 -18.76
C SER A 19 14.94 0.87 -17.51
N PRO A 20 15.09 -0.33 -16.95
CA PRO A 20 16.04 -0.57 -15.85
C PRO A 20 17.48 -0.16 -16.19
N GLN A 21 17.86 -0.17 -17.47
CA GLN A 21 19.19 0.28 -17.92
C GLN A 21 19.34 1.80 -17.92
N SER A 22 18.24 2.54 -18.07
CA SER A 22 18.24 4.02 -18.05
C SER A 22 17.92 4.60 -16.68
N LEU A 23 17.30 3.84 -15.79
CA LEU A 23 16.90 4.25 -14.46
C LEU A 23 17.15 3.12 -13.45
N GLU A 24 18.21 3.24 -12.67
CA GLU A 24 18.72 2.20 -11.75
C GLU A 24 17.64 1.62 -10.80
N LEU A 25 16.78 2.46 -10.23
CA LEU A 25 15.69 2.04 -9.31
C LEU A 25 14.35 1.86 -10.02
N HIS A 26 14.34 1.71 -11.37
CA HIS A 26 13.12 1.59 -12.17
C HIS A 26 12.12 0.58 -11.59
N ASP A 27 12.57 -0.62 -11.28
CA ASP A 27 11.70 -1.70 -10.82
C ASP A 27 11.17 -1.45 -9.41
N ILE A 28 11.95 -0.82 -8.55
CA ILE A 28 11.48 -0.40 -7.22
C ILE A 28 10.39 0.66 -7.35
N TYR A 29 10.62 1.73 -8.14
CA TYR A 29 9.60 2.76 -8.35
C TYR A 29 8.31 2.18 -8.96
N LYS A 30 8.44 1.28 -9.93
CA LYS A 30 7.30 0.62 -10.57
C LYS A 30 6.56 -0.29 -9.59
N GLY A 31 7.27 -1.08 -8.81
CA GLY A 31 6.70 -1.96 -7.80
C GLY A 31 5.94 -1.19 -6.72
N GLU A 32 6.52 -0.10 -6.20
CA GLU A 32 5.85 0.79 -5.24
C GLU A 32 4.59 1.43 -5.82
N ALA A 33 4.68 1.96 -7.04
CA ALA A 33 3.55 2.60 -7.69
C ALA A 33 2.39 1.62 -7.97
N LEU A 34 2.68 0.41 -8.49
CA LEU A 34 1.68 -0.63 -8.69
C LEU A 34 1.03 -1.05 -7.36
N GLY A 35 1.85 -1.27 -6.34
CA GLY A 35 1.37 -1.65 -5.01
C GLY A 35 0.47 -0.59 -4.38
N LEU A 36 0.86 0.69 -4.44
CA LEU A 36 0.04 1.81 -3.96
C LEU A 36 -1.27 1.94 -4.71
N ARG A 37 -1.26 1.78 -6.04
CA ARG A 37 -2.49 1.82 -6.85
C ARG A 37 -3.45 0.71 -6.45
N ALA A 38 -2.96 -0.50 -6.33
CA ALA A 38 -3.76 -1.64 -5.91
C ALA A 38 -4.30 -1.49 -4.49
N PHE A 39 -3.46 -1.02 -3.55
CA PHE A 39 -3.84 -0.74 -2.16
C PHE A 39 -4.99 0.28 -2.08
N MET A 40 -4.87 1.40 -2.79
CA MET A 40 -5.91 2.43 -2.81
C MET A 40 -7.21 1.93 -3.44
N HIS A 41 -7.15 1.15 -4.53
CA HIS A 41 -8.35 0.57 -5.12
C HIS A 41 -9.00 -0.49 -4.21
N PHE A 42 -8.20 -1.26 -3.47
CA PHE A 42 -8.74 -2.19 -2.49
C PHE A 42 -9.49 -1.46 -1.36
N ASP A 43 -8.96 -0.37 -0.85
CA ASP A 43 -9.66 0.43 0.15
C ASP A 43 -10.93 1.10 -0.42
N LEU A 44 -10.90 1.59 -1.67
CA LEU A 44 -12.11 2.09 -2.34
C LEU A 44 -13.17 0.97 -2.49
N LEU A 45 -12.76 -0.24 -2.88
CA LEU A 45 -13.68 -1.37 -2.99
C LEU A 45 -14.34 -1.67 -1.64
N ARG A 46 -13.57 -1.68 -0.56
CA ARG A 46 -14.07 -1.93 0.81
C ARG A 46 -15.00 -0.85 1.33
N LEU A 47 -14.76 0.40 0.98
CA LEU A 47 -15.53 1.55 1.48
C LEU A 47 -16.83 1.79 0.70
N PHE A 48 -16.87 1.43 -0.58
CA PHE A 48 -17.96 1.82 -1.48
C PHE A 48 -18.74 0.64 -2.06
N THR A 49 -18.50 -0.58 -1.58
CA THR A 49 -19.35 -1.74 -1.89
C THR A 49 -19.89 -2.38 -0.61
N GLU A 50 -21.13 -2.88 -0.66
CA GLU A 50 -21.79 -3.45 0.52
C GLU A 50 -21.04 -4.66 1.08
N GLN A 51 -20.70 -5.60 0.20
CA GLN A 51 -19.94 -6.80 0.55
C GLN A 51 -18.93 -7.08 -0.55
N ILE A 52 -17.71 -7.39 -0.16
CA ILE A 52 -16.69 -7.81 -1.12
C ILE A 52 -16.87 -9.30 -1.38
N THR A 53 -17.34 -9.60 -2.57
CA THR A 53 -17.53 -10.95 -3.09
C THR A 53 -16.78 -11.07 -4.42
N ASN A 54 -16.29 -12.27 -4.70
CA ASN A 54 -15.61 -12.55 -5.96
C ASN A 54 -16.64 -12.95 -7.04
N ASP A 55 -17.51 -11.99 -7.39
CA ASP A 55 -18.61 -12.17 -8.34
C ASP A 55 -18.69 -11.02 -9.35
N ASP A 56 -19.62 -11.14 -10.28
CA ASP A 56 -19.83 -10.17 -11.38
C ASP A 56 -20.75 -9.00 -10.99
N THR A 57 -21.07 -8.84 -9.70
CA THR A 57 -21.82 -7.67 -9.24
C THR A 57 -20.99 -6.40 -9.33
N LYS A 58 -21.68 -5.27 -9.32
CA LYS A 58 -21.09 -3.95 -9.52
C LYS A 58 -20.02 -3.64 -8.46
N GLY A 59 -18.83 -3.35 -8.93
CA GLY A 59 -17.67 -2.96 -8.10
C GLY A 59 -17.47 -1.45 -8.10
N ILE A 60 -16.27 -1.03 -8.49
CA ILE A 60 -15.82 0.37 -8.54
C ILE A 60 -15.20 0.70 -9.89
N VAL A 61 -14.91 1.98 -10.10
CA VAL A 61 -14.00 2.41 -11.18
C VAL A 61 -12.57 1.99 -10.85
N TYR A 62 -11.95 1.18 -11.71
CA TYR A 62 -10.53 0.85 -11.60
C TYR A 62 -9.72 1.72 -12.56
N SER A 63 -9.20 2.84 -12.07
CA SER A 63 -8.52 3.83 -12.89
C SER A 63 -7.05 3.46 -13.09
N THR A 64 -6.64 3.32 -14.35
CA THR A 64 -5.24 3.08 -14.77
C THR A 64 -4.68 4.18 -15.66
N ALA A 65 -5.48 5.19 -15.96
CA ALA A 65 -5.10 6.29 -16.83
C ALA A 65 -4.92 7.60 -16.04
N PHE A 66 -4.02 8.44 -16.49
CA PHE A 66 -3.96 9.85 -16.11
C PHE A 66 -4.87 10.65 -17.06
N SER A 67 -6.16 10.70 -16.71
CA SER A 67 -7.20 11.27 -17.57
C SER A 67 -8.32 11.88 -16.76
N VAL A 68 -8.90 12.95 -17.29
CA VAL A 68 -10.13 13.57 -16.77
C VAL A 68 -11.40 12.89 -17.30
N LYS A 69 -11.27 11.96 -18.26
CA LYS A 69 -12.42 11.22 -18.78
C LYS A 69 -12.91 10.23 -17.74
N PRO A 70 -14.23 10.15 -17.53
CA PRO A 70 -14.81 9.12 -16.68
C PRO A 70 -14.41 7.73 -17.19
N ALA A 71 -14.08 6.83 -16.28
CA ALA A 71 -13.89 5.42 -16.58
C ALA A 71 -15.11 4.63 -16.08
N ASP A 72 -15.36 3.49 -16.69
CA ASP A 72 -16.51 2.64 -16.35
C ASP A 72 -16.30 1.95 -14.99
N ILE A 73 -17.41 1.70 -14.32
CA ILE A 73 -17.44 0.82 -13.15
C ILE A 73 -17.39 -0.61 -13.66
N ILE A 74 -16.42 -1.37 -13.16
CA ILE A 74 -16.26 -2.79 -13.48
C ILE A 74 -16.77 -3.68 -12.35
N SER A 75 -16.90 -4.99 -12.60
CA SER A 75 -17.35 -5.95 -11.59
C SER A 75 -16.40 -6.08 -10.40
N LYS A 76 -16.91 -6.50 -9.25
CA LYS A 76 -16.06 -6.79 -8.06
C LYS A 76 -14.97 -7.80 -8.38
N LYS A 77 -15.31 -8.85 -9.13
CA LYS A 77 -14.38 -9.87 -9.60
C LYS A 77 -13.24 -9.29 -10.44
N ASP A 78 -13.56 -8.40 -11.39
CA ASP A 78 -12.54 -7.78 -12.23
C ASP A 78 -11.66 -6.81 -11.42
N VAL A 79 -12.25 -6.07 -10.48
CA VAL A 79 -11.49 -5.21 -9.56
C VAL A 79 -10.51 -6.05 -8.73
N LEU A 80 -10.98 -7.13 -8.10
CA LEU A 80 -10.15 -8.03 -7.29
C LEU A 80 -9.04 -8.69 -8.10
N HIS A 81 -9.36 -9.12 -9.33
CA HIS A 81 -8.37 -9.70 -10.24
C HIS A 81 -7.24 -8.70 -10.56
N ARG A 82 -7.58 -7.45 -10.86
CA ARG A 82 -6.60 -6.39 -11.12
C ARG A 82 -5.77 -6.08 -9.88
N ILE A 83 -6.40 -5.94 -8.71
CA ILE A 83 -5.70 -5.71 -7.43
C ILE A 83 -4.68 -6.83 -7.17
N ILE A 84 -5.09 -8.10 -7.28
CA ILE A 84 -4.20 -9.24 -7.03
C ILE A 84 -3.07 -9.29 -8.05
N SER A 85 -3.37 -9.04 -9.33
CA SER A 85 -2.36 -9.01 -10.39
C SER A 85 -1.30 -7.93 -10.15
N GLU A 86 -1.72 -6.71 -9.81
CA GLU A 86 -0.79 -5.60 -9.55
C GLU A 86 0.03 -5.81 -8.27
N LEU A 87 -0.58 -6.35 -7.21
CA LEU A 87 0.15 -6.67 -5.98
C LEU A 87 1.18 -7.79 -6.17
N ARG A 88 0.88 -8.80 -6.99
CA ARG A 88 1.85 -9.84 -7.33
C ARG A 88 3.00 -9.31 -8.17
N GLU A 89 2.70 -8.43 -9.11
CA GLU A 89 3.76 -7.79 -9.89
C GLU A 89 4.59 -6.85 -9.01
N ALA A 90 3.96 -6.11 -8.10
CA ALA A 90 4.65 -5.31 -7.09
C ALA A 90 5.55 -6.19 -6.20
N GLU A 91 5.05 -7.34 -5.70
CA GLU A 91 5.85 -8.30 -4.95
C GLU A 91 7.09 -8.72 -5.76
N ARG A 92 6.91 -9.11 -7.02
CA ARG A 92 8.01 -9.56 -7.89
C ARG A 92 9.07 -8.49 -8.11
N LEU A 93 8.66 -7.23 -8.35
CA LEU A 93 9.56 -6.11 -8.61
C LEU A 93 10.30 -5.65 -7.35
N LEU A 94 9.64 -5.73 -6.20
CA LEU A 94 10.19 -5.31 -4.91
C LEU A 94 11.01 -6.41 -4.22
N ASP A 95 10.97 -7.65 -4.69
CA ASP A 95 11.77 -8.77 -4.17
C ASP A 95 13.17 -8.75 -4.83
N ASN A 96 13.93 -7.68 -4.57
CA ASN A 96 15.24 -7.45 -5.13
C ASN A 96 16.25 -7.16 -4.00
N GLN A 97 16.73 -8.23 -3.35
CA GLN A 97 17.65 -8.12 -2.23
C GLN A 97 18.99 -7.49 -2.63
N GLU A 98 19.48 -7.74 -3.86
CA GLU A 98 20.74 -7.16 -4.34
C GLU A 98 20.71 -5.63 -4.32
N LEU A 99 19.60 -5.01 -4.75
CA LEU A 99 19.47 -3.56 -4.73
C LEU A 99 19.44 -3.00 -3.31
N TYR A 100 18.81 -3.71 -2.37
CA TYR A 100 18.78 -3.29 -0.96
C TYR A 100 20.13 -3.47 -0.27
N ASP A 101 20.89 -4.50 -0.63
CA ASP A 101 22.23 -4.75 -0.09
C ASP A 101 23.26 -3.76 -0.66
N LEU A 102 23.06 -3.29 -1.91
CA LEU A 102 23.87 -2.24 -2.52
C LEU A 102 23.52 -0.83 -2.02
N ALA A 103 22.37 -0.68 -1.36
CA ALA A 103 21.95 0.59 -0.79
C ALA A 103 22.96 1.04 0.27
N THR A 104 23.86 1.89 -0.14
CA THR A 104 24.77 2.57 0.77
C THR A 104 23.98 3.51 1.68
N GLU A 105 24.54 3.87 2.82
CA GLU A 105 23.97 4.87 3.76
C GLU A 105 23.60 6.20 3.07
N ASN A 106 24.10 6.41 1.86
CA ASN A 106 23.92 7.64 1.06
C ASN A 106 22.67 7.61 0.18
N ASP A 107 22.03 6.43 -0.07
CA ASP A 107 20.80 6.40 -0.86
C ASP A 107 19.60 6.68 0.04
N ALA A 108 19.18 7.96 0.07
CA ALA A 108 18.05 8.42 0.86
C ALA A 108 16.73 7.72 0.50
N TYR A 109 16.57 7.26 -0.75
CA TYR A 109 15.34 6.60 -1.20
C TYR A 109 15.21 5.17 -0.68
N LEU A 110 16.32 4.47 -0.55
CA LEU A 110 16.33 3.07 -0.06
C LEU A 110 16.35 2.96 1.47
N ARG A 111 16.50 4.09 2.18
CA ARG A 111 16.35 4.15 3.63
C ARG A 111 14.88 4.22 4.05
N ASP A 112 14.61 3.93 5.32
CA ASP A 112 13.28 4.07 5.95
C ASP A 112 12.15 3.40 5.13
N ARG A 113 12.41 2.19 4.63
CA ARG A 113 11.52 1.44 3.74
C ARG A 113 10.10 1.24 4.31
N ASN A 114 9.91 1.40 5.59
CA ASN A 114 8.59 1.38 6.23
C ASN A 114 7.75 2.63 5.92
N THR A 115 8.33 3.70 5.36
CA THR A 115 7.59 4.88 4.86
C THR A 115 7.27 4.78 3.37
N HIS A 116 7.76 3.75 2.70
CA HIS A 116 7.51 3.43 1.30
C HIS A 116 6.65 2.18 1.19
N PHE A 117 5.87 2.06 0.10
CA PHE A 117 5.13 0.83 -0.17
C PHE A 117 6.11 -0.28 -0.56
N ASN A 118 6.51 -1.05 0.44
CA ASN A 118 7.59 -2.04 0.31
C ASN A 118 7.07 -3.45 0.01
N LEU A 119 7.99 -4.41 -0.16
CA LEU A 119 7.70 -5.82 -0.41
C LEU A 119 6.71 -6.41 0.60
N HIS A 120 6.92 -6.15 1.88
CA HIS A 120 6.07 -6.70 2.95
C HIS A 120 4.69 -6.03 2.98
N ALA A 121 4.59 -4.76 2.54
CA ALA A 121 3.31 -4.09 2.34
C ALA A 121 2.49 -4.74 1.22
N ALA A 122 3.13 -5.12 0.11
CA ALA A 122 2.48 -5.86 -0.97
C ALA A 122 1.97 -7.22 -0.49
N ARG A 123 2.80 -7.99 0.22
CA ARG A 123 2.45 -9.30 0.80
C ARG A 123 1.35 -9.20 1.85
N ALA A 124 1.43 -8.22 2.76
CA ALA A 124 0.39 -7.99 3.77
C ALA A 124 -0.95 -7.59 3.14
N THR A 125 -0.91 -6.78 2.09
CA THR A 125 -2.11 -6.42 1.34
C THR A 125 -2.70 -7.62 0.61
N LEU A 126 -1.88 -8.48 -0.01
CA LEU A 126 -2.34 -9.75 -0.61
C LEU A 126 -3.02 -10.65 0.44
N ALA A 127 -2.43 -10.79 1.63
CA ALA A 127 -3.06 -11.53 2.72
C ALA A 127 -4.45 -10.99 3.07
N ARG A 128 -4.59 -9.67 3.17
CA ARG A 128 -5.87 -8.99 3.44
C ARG A 128 -6.88 -9.20 2.32
N VAL A 129 -6.47 -9.08 1.06
CA VAL A 129 -7.33 -9.30 -0.11
C VAL A 129 -7.84 -10.74 -0.12
N TYR A 130 -6.95 -11.72 0.02
CA TYR A 130 -7.33 -13.14 0.04
C TYR A 130 -8.23 -13.50 1.22
N MET A 131 -7.96 -12.94 2.40
CA MET A 131 -8.84 -13.12 3.56
C MET A 131 -10.24 -12.56 3.31
N THR A 132 -10.32 -11.40 2.68
CA THR A 132 -11.61 -10.73 2.37
C THR A 132 -12.48 -11.56 1.41
N ILE A 133 -11.87 -12.26 0.46
CA ILE A 133 -12.60 -13.13 -0.50
C ILE A 133 -12.73 -14.59 -0.03
N GLY A 134 -12.35 -14.89 1.22
CA GLY A 134 -12.48 -16.21 1.82
C GLY A 134 -11.44 -17.25 1.36
N ASN A 135 -10.39 -16.83 0.64
CA ASN A 135 -9.28 -17.73 0.29
C ASN A 135 -8.26 -17.79 1.44
N THR A 136 -8.58 -18.59 2.44
CA THR A 136 -7.80 -18.72 3.69
C THR A 136 -6.40 -19.28 3.49
N ASP A 137 -6.21 -20.17 2.52
CA ASP A 137 -4.90 -20.77 2.22
C ASP A 137 -3.92 -19.72 1.69
N SER A 138 -4.32 -18.95 0.69
CA SER A 138 -3.51 -17.86 0.16
C SER A 138 -3.30 -16.75 1.21
N ALA A 139 -4.33 -16.42 1.99
CA ALA A 139 -4.21 -15.45 3.08
C ALA A 139 -3.17 -15.88 4.11
N SER A 140 -3.23 -17.15 4.56
CA SER A 140 -2.29 -17.73 5.50
C SER A 140 -0.86 -17.79 4.93
N TYR A 141 -0.72 -18.15 3.66
CA TYR A 141 0.58 -18.18 2.98
C TYR A 141 1.27 -16.81 3.03
N TYR A 142 0.58 -15.75 2.58
CA TYR A 142 1.16 -14.41 2.57
C TYR A 142 1.38 -13.84 3.97
N ALA A 143 0.47 -14.07 4.90
CA ALA A 143 0.65 -13.65 6.29
C ALA A 143 1.90 -14.29 6.94
N LYS A 144 2.09 -15.61 6.76
CA LYS A 144 3.28 -16.32 7.25
C LYS A 144 4.56 -15.80 6.61
N LYS A 145 4.54 -15.47 5.33
CA LYS A 145 5.68 -14.88 4.62
C LYS A 145 6.09 -13.55 5.25
N VAL A 146 5.11 -12.66 5.53
CA VAL A 146 5.37 -11.38 6.21
C VAL A 146 5.95 -11.61 7.60
N ILE A 147 5.34 -12.45 8.42
CA ILE A 147 5.80 -12.72 9.80
C ILE A 147 7.24 -13.25 9.80
N LYS A 148 7.57 -14.14 8.85
CA LYS A 148 8.89 -14.78 8.81
C LYS A 148 9.99 -13.89 8.24
N GLU A 149 9.66 -13.06 7.25
CA GLU A 149 10.66 -12.41 6.38
C GLU A 149 10.76 -10.89 6.59
N SER A 150 9.81 -10.26 7.29
CA SER A 150 9.83 -8.80 7.47
C SER A 150 10.89 -8.28 8.44
N GLY A 151 11.41 -9.14 9.31
CA GLY A 151 12.29 -8.72 10.41
C GLY A 151 11.59 -7.91 11.51
N LEU A 152 10.27 -7.71 11.40
CA LEU A 152 9.48 -6.99 12.38
C LEU A 152 9.12 -7.90 13.56
N SER A 153 8.99 -7.32 14.73
CA SER A 153 8.61 -8.03 15.96
C SER A 153 7.56 -7.24 16.72
N LEU A 154 6.66 -7.95 17.39
CA LEU A 154 5.71 -7.32 18.28
C LEU A 154 6.41 -6.62 19.44
N VAL A 155 5.94 -5.44 19.77
CA VAL A 155 6.41 -4.65 20.92
C VAL A 155 5.92 -5.32 22.20
N ASN A 156 6.78 -5.52 23.16
CA ASN A 156 6.40 -6.10 24.44
C ASN A 156 5.76 -5.05 25.37
N LYS A 157 5.08 -5.53 26.41
CA LYS A 157 4.32 -4.66 27.35
C LYS A 157 5.21 -3.64 28.05
N THR A 158 6.47 -3.94 28.31
CA THR A 158 7.41 -3.03 29.00
C THR A 158 7.92 -1.93 28.09
N GLU A 159 8.03 -2.19 26.80
CA GLU A 159 8.41 -1.19 25.78
C GLU A 159 7.31 -0.16 25.54
N ILE A 160 6.02 -0.56 25.67
CA ILE A 160 4.86 0.33 25.53
C ILE A 160 4.84 1.41 26.61
N ALA A 161 5.40 1.15 27.80
CA ALA A 161 5.32 2.05 28.94
C ALA A 161 6.19 3.33 28.85
N GLY A 162 7.15 3.37 27.89
CA GLY A 162 8.14 4.46 27.81
C GLY A 162 7.85 5.54 26.77
N ASP A 163 7.60 5.14 25.53
CA ASP A 163 7.30 6.05 24.42
C ASP A 163 6.48 5.34 23.35
N ILE A 164 5.15 5.46 23.50
CA ILE A 164 4.20 4.68 22.71
C ILE A 164 4.29 5.02 21.22
N ILE A 165 4.48 6.27 20.84
CA ILE A 165 4.40 6.72 19.45
C ILE A 165 5.67 6.42 18.67
N GLY A 166 6.83 6.68 19.24
CA GLY A 166 8.12 6.44 18.56
C GLY A 166 8.49 4.96 18.45
N THR A 167 8.17 4.17 19.46
CA THR A 167 8.52 2.74 19.52
C THR A 167 7.60 1.87 18.66
N LEU A 168 6.30 2.10 18.71
CA LEU A 168 5.32 1.38 17.87
C LEU A 168 5.56 1.60 16.39
N SER A 169 5.92 2.83 15.98
CA SER A 169 6.09 3.17 14.58
C SER A 169 7.24 2.44 13.90
N LYS A 170 8.31 2.09 14.62
CA LYS A 170 9.52 1.49 14.00
C LYS A 170 9.54 -0.03 14.02
N LYS A 171 9.05 -0.66 15.11
CA LYS A 171 9.17 -2.12 15.30
C LYS A 171 8.05 -2.94 14.67
N GLU A 172 6.85 -2.39 14.60
CA GLU A 172 5.66 -3.11 14.11
C GLU A 172 5.11 -2.60 12.79
N THR A 173 5.55 -1.42 12.33
CA THR A 173 5.00 -0.80 11.12
C THR A 173 5.61 -1.39 9.86
N ILE A 174 4.84 -2.18 9.13
CA ILE A 174 5.19 -2.70 7.81
C ILE A 174 5.25 -1.55 6.80
N PHE A 175 4.22 -0.71 6.81
CA PHE A 175 4.08 0.46 5.94
C PHE A 175 3.25 1.53 6.63
N GLY A 176 3.74 2.74 6.67
CA GLY A 176 3.07 3.89 7.25
C GLY A 176 3.37 5.17 6.48
N LEU A 177 2.36 5.99 6.28
CA LEU A 177 2.52 7.30 5.66
C LEU A 177 2.90 8.32 6.73
N TYR A 178 4.05 8.98 6.56
CA TYR A 178 4.43 10.09 7.40
C TYR A 178 3.77 11.40 6.93
N SER A 179 3.09 12.07 7.83
CA SER A 179 2.56 13.42 7.58
C SER A 179 2.93 14.34 8.73
N LYS A 180 3.77 15.33 8.45
CA LYS A 180 4.21 16.33 9.43
C LYS A 180 3.04 17.10 10.04
N ASP A 181 2.04 17.40 9.22
CA ASP A 181 0.93 18.26 9.60
C ASP A 181 -0.34 17.47 9.96
N PHE A 182 -0.26 16.12 9.99
CA PHE A 182 -1.42 15.27 10.24
C PHE A 182 -2.10 15.59 11.57
N TYR A 183 -1.34 15.73 12.65
CA TYR A 183 -1.88 16.05 13.97
C TYR A 183 -2.58 17.42 13.98
N THR A 184 -1.95 18.44 13.42
CA THR A 184 -2.48 19.80 13.39
C THR A 184 -3.77 19.87 12.58
N ASN A 185 -3.76 19.29 11.36
CA ASN A 185 -4.93 19.26 10.48
C ASN A 185 -6.07 18.43 11.08
N THR A 186 -5.75 17.24 11.61
CA THR A 186 -6.76 16.36 12.22
C THR A 186 -7.34 16.94 13.49
N LYS A 187 -6.53 17.61 14.31
CA LYS A 187 -7.01 18.30 15.52
C LYS A 187 -8.03 19.37 15.15
N THR A 188 -7.70 20.24 14.21
CA THR A 188 -8.60 21.33 13.78
C THR A 188 -9.88 20.77 13.15
N ASP A 189 -9.77 19.77 12.28
CA ASP A 189 -10.92 19.28 11.51
C ASP A 189 -11.81 18.32 12.31
N LEU A 190 -11.27 17.55 13.26
CA LEU A 190 -12.02 16.53 13.99
C LEU A 190 -12.31 16.88 15.45
N TYR A 191 -11.43 17.60 16.13
CA TYR A 191 -11.60 17.92 17.57
C TYR A 191 -12.11 19.33 17.81
N ASP A 192 -11.61 20.32 17.06
CA ASP A 192 -12.05 21.71 17.23
C ASP A 192 -13.39 21.95 16.54
N ALA A 193 -13.72 21.22 15.47
CA ALA A 193 -15.05 21.25 14.83
C ALA A 193 -16.15 20.55 15.66
N VAL A 194 -15.79 19.71 16.61
CA VAL A 194 -16.71 19.00 17.53
C VAL A 194 -16.68 19.64 18.94
N SER A 195 -16.43 20.95 19.06
CA SER A 195 -16.75 21.64 20.29
C SER A 195 -18.28 21.58 20.45
N PHE A 196 -18.77 20.61 21.20
CA PHE A 196 -20.14 20.58 21.65
C PHE A 196 -20.38 21.91 22.39
N GLN A 197 -21.19 22.77 21.82
CA GLN A 197 -21.80 23.86 22.55
C GLN A 197 -22.65 23.20 23.62
N SER A 198 -22.15 23.21 24.86
CA SER A 198 -22.91 22.89 26.07
C SER A 198 -23.88 24.00 26.38
#